data_6de3c65aafc1c644f85a5a01f503ea5f
#
_entry.id   6de3c65aafc1c644f85a5a01f503ea5f
#
_cell.length_a   1.000
_cell.length_b   1.000
_cell.length_c   1.000
_cell.angle_alpha   90.00
_cell.angle_beta   90.00
_cell.angle_gamma   90.00
#
_symmetry.space_group_name_H-M   'P 1'
#
loop_
_entity.id
_entity.type
_entity.pdbx_description
1 polymer ?
#
loop_
_entity_poly.entity_id
_entity_poly.type
_entity_poly.pdbx_seq_one_letter_code
_entity_poly.pdbx_strand_id
1 'polypeptide(L)' 'ISRDEAYKILNLDPKKKYSKEYIVNSYKKIMKKIHPDITPELSRIASIVNEAKEIVLKDIS' A
#
# COMPACT_ATOMS: atom_id res chain seq x y z
N ILE A 1 10.10 -1.32 6.18
CA ILE A 1 8.97 -2.14 6.62
C ILE A 1 9.10 -3.56 6.08
N SER A 2 8.57 -4.54 6.81
CA SER A 2 8.65 -5.93 6.42
C SER A 2 7.59 -6.27 5.36
N ARG A 3 7.74 -7.46 4.74
CA ARG A 3 6.77 -7.97 3.78
C ARG A 3 5.36 -8.04 4.39
N ASP A 4 5.24 -8.62 5.57
CA ASP A 4 3.94 -8.78 6.20
C ASP A 4 3.33 -7.43 6.57
N GLU A 5 4.14 -6.50 7.05
CA GLU A 5 3.68 -5.15 7.34
C GLU A 5 3.18 -4.44 6.08
N ALA A 6 3.86 -4.63 4.95
CA ALA A 6 3.45 -4.03 3.70
C ALA A 6 2.06 -4.51 3.28
N TYR A 7 1.79 -5.81 3.40
CA TYR A 7 0.47 -6.34 3.13
C TYR A 7 -0.60 -5.73 4.04
N LYS A 8 -0.29 -5.65 5.33
CA LYS A 8 -1.23 -5.10 6.30
C LYS A 8 -1.53 -3.61 6.06
N ILE A 9 -0.51 -2.86 5.66
CA ILE A 9 -0.69 -1.44 5.33
C ILE A 9 -1.70 -1.27 4.20
N LEU A 10 -1.70 -2.18 3.23
CA LEU A 10 -2.65 -2.16 2.12
C LEU A 10 -3.97 -2.88 2.43
N ASN A 11 -4.17 -3.27 3.69
CA ASN A 11 -5.36 -4.01 4.11
C ASN A 11 -5.47 -5.38 3.43
N LEU A 12 -4.32 -6.02 3.20
CA LEU A 12 -4.25 -7.33 2.57
C LEU A 12 -3.74 -8.38 3.55
N ASP A 13 -4.12 -9.63 3.30
CA ASP A 13 -3.66 -10.75 4.11
C ASP A 13 -2.37 -11.31 3.51
N PRO A 14 -1.25 -11.30 4.27
CA PRO A 14 0.03 -11.82 3.73
C PRO A 14 0.01 -13.29 3.38
N LYS A 15 -0.99 -14.03 3.83
CA LYS A 15 -1.15 -15.46 3.54
C LYS A 15 -1.94 -15.74 2.28
N LYS A 16 -2.61 -14.74 1.73
CA LYS A 16 -3.42 -14.87 0.51
C LYS A 16 -2.65 -14.39 -0.71
N LYS A 17 -3.08 -14.84 -1.87
CA LYS A 17 -2.50 -14.40 -3.15
C LYS A 17 -3.41 -13.37 -3.79
N TYR A 18 -2.79 -12.34 -4.35
CA TYR A 18 -3.52 -11.25 -5.00
C TYR A 18 -2.94 -10.98 -6.37
N SER A 19 -3.78 -10.50 -7.29
CA SER A 19 -3.32 -10.05 -8.59
C SER A 19 -2.69 -8.65 -8.47
N LYS A 20 -1.84 -8.32 -9.42
CA LYS A 20 -1.24 -6.99 -9.50
C LYS A 20 -2.32 -5.90 -9.52
N GLU A 21 -3.38 -6.12 -10.30
CA GLU A 21 -4.48 -5.18 -10.42
C GLU A 21 -5.19 -4.96 -9.08
N TYR A 22 -5.42 -6.04 -8.34
CA TYR A 22 -6.05 -5.94 -7.02
C TYR A 22 -5.22 -5.08 -6.07
N ILE A 23 -3.91 -5.29 -6.07
CA ILE A 23 -2.99 -4.55 -5.21
C ILE A 23 -2.99 -3.07 -5.55
N VAL A 24 -2.91 -2.74 -6.84
CA VAL A 24 -2.92 -1.35 -7.30
C VAL A 24 -4.25 -0.68 -6.92
N ASN A 25 -5.35 -1.38 -7.06
CA ASN A 25 -6.66 -0.84 -6.69
C ASN A 25 -6.77 -0.59 -5.20
N SER A 26 -6.23 -1.49 -4.37
CA SER A 26 -6.19 -1.30 -2.91
C SER A 26 -5.37 -0.07 -2.55
N TYR A 27 -4.23 0.11 -3.19
CA TYR A 27 -3.38 1.28 -3.00
C TYR A 27 -4.15 2.57 -3.37
N LYS A 28 -4.81 2.58 -4.50
CA LYS A 28 -5.56 3.76 -4.95
C LYS A 28 -6.69 4.15 -3.99
N LYS A 29 -7.39 3.15 -3.44
CA LYS A 29 -8.44 3.41 -2.46
C LYS A 29 -7.90 4.09 -1.22
N ILE A 30 -6.76 3.63 -0.73
CA ILE A 30 -6.13 4.22 0.45
C ILE A 30 -5.67 5.65 0.14
N MET A 31 -5.05 5.86 -1.01
CA MET A 31 -4.55 7.18 -1.40
C MET A 31 -5.67 8.20 -1.52
N LYS A 32 -6.85 7.79 -1.99
CA LYS A 32 -8.01 8.68 -2.06
C LYS A 32 -8.45 9.16 -0.68
N LYS A 33 -8.30 8.32 0.34
CA LYS A 33 -8.68 8.69 1.71
C LYS A 33 -7.66 9.59 2.38
N ILE A 34 -6.40 9.48 2.01
CA ILE A 34 -5.32 10.21 2.68
C ILE A 34 -5.21 11.65 2.20
N HIS A 35 -5.44 11.92 0.91
CA HIS A 35 -5.28 13.26 0.31
C HIS A 35 -3.91 13.85 0.68
N PRO A 36 -2.79 13.28 0.19
CA PRO A 36 -1.44 13.60 0.68
C PRO A 36 -0.98 15.04 0.48
N ASP A 37 -1.68 15.80 -0.34
CA ASP A 37 -1.29 17.18 -0.64
C ASP A 37 -1.75 18.17 0.43
N ILE A 38 -2.51 17.72 1.44
CA ILE A 38 -3.14 18.62 2.41
C ILE A 38 -2.21 18.92 3.58
N THR A 39 -1.54 17.92 4.15
CA THR A 39 -0.67 18.11 5.31
C THR A 39 0.63 17.30 5.19
N PRO A 40 1.71 17.75 5.85
CA PRO A 40 2.96 16.99 5.87
C PRO A 40 2.82 15.58 6.48
N GLU A 41 1.96 15.44 7.49
CA GLU A 41 1.73 14.14 8.12
C GLU A 41 1.10 13.16 7.15
N LEU A 42 0.10 13.61 6.39
CA LEU A 42 -0.55 12.75 5.38
C LEU A 42 0.39 12.43 4.24
N SER A 43 1.27 13.37 3.87
CA SER A 43 2.28 13.12 2.86
C SER A 43 3.25 12.00 3.29
N ARG A 44 3.62 11.98 4.57
CA ARG A 44 4.46 10.93 5.11
C ARG A 44 3.76 9.57 5.07
N ILE A 45 2.48 9.54 5.46
CA ILE A 45 1.68 8.32 5.41
C ILE A 45 1.56 7.83 3.96
N ALA A 46 1.36 8.74 3.02
CA ALA A 46 1.27 8.39 1.60
C ALA A 46 2.58 7.75 1.11
N SER A 47 3.73 8.23 1.57
CA SER A 47 5.01 7.63 1.22
C SER A 47 5.13 6.20 1.73
N ILE A 48 4.65 5.95 2.95
CA ILE A 48 4.67 4.61 3.54
C ILE A 48 3.74 3.69 2.75
N VAL A 49 2.56 4.16 2.39
CA VAL A 49 1.61 3.38 1.58
C VAL A 49 2.20 3.05 0.22
N ASN A 50 2.87 4.01 -0.41
CA ASN A 50 3.53 3.76 -1.69
C ASN A 50 4.65 2.73 -1.57
N GLU A 51 5.45 2.81 -0.51
CA GLU A 51 6.49 1.83 -0.25
C GLU A 51 5.90 0.43 -0.06
N ALA A 52 4.80 0.33 0.69
CA ALA A 52 4.12 -0.93 0.90
C ALA A 52 3.63 -1.52 -0.44
N LYS A 53 3.06 -0.69 -1.30
CA LYS A 53 2.64 -1.13 -2.64
C LYS A 53 3.81 -1.73 -3.42
N GLU A 54 4.95 -1.05 -3.42
CA GLU A 54 6.11 -1.52 -4.15
C GLU A 54 6.63 -2.85 -3.61
N ILE A 55 6.67 -3.00 -2.29
CA ILE A 55 7.10 -4.25 -1.67
C ILE A 55 6.17 -5.40 -2.05
N VAL A 56 4.87 -5.19 -1.98
CA VAL A 56 3.89 -6.23 -2.30
C VAL A 56 3.95 -6.59 -3.79
N LEU A 57 4.05 -5.60 -4.68
CA LEU A 57 4.16 -5.86 -6.11
C LEU A 57 5.42 -6.65 -6.45
N LYS A 58 6.52 -6.33 -5.79
CA LYS A 58 7.76 -7.07 -5.99
C LYS A 58 7.65 -8.50 -5.48
N ASP A 59 6.94 -8.69 -4.37
CA ASP A 59 6.75 -10.01 -3.77
C ASP A 59 5.98 -10.96 -4.69
N ILE A 60 5.02 -10.45 -5.44
CA ILE A 60 4.20 -11.26 -6.34
C ILE A 60 4.75 -11.39 -7.76
N SER A 61 5.78 -10.64 -8.09
CA SER A 61 6.36 -10.67 -9.45
C SER A 61 7.31 -11.83 -9.69
#